data_b1276592dbb885474f5112d11ba342c4
#
_entry.id   b1276592dbb885474f5112d11ba342c4
#
_cell.length_a   1.000
_cell.length_b   1.000
_cell.length_c   1.000
_cell.angle_alpha   90.00
_cell.angle_beta   90.00
_cell.angle_gamma   90.00
#
_symmetry.space_group_name_H-M   'P 1'
#
loop_
_entity.id
_entity.type
_entity.pdbx_description
1 polymer ?
#
loop_
_entity_poly.entity_id
_entity_poly.type
_entity_poly.pdbx_seq_one_letter_code
_entity_poly.pdbx_strand_id
1 'polypeptide(L)'
;MAYDSSAFPTPSGLAAEGACAAHFPGLALRSGPRCSRIFSSGSWESPPGGSSRWGDGRWQRSAFVWTAGATAVLAGLGLMRRAEMKEQPRRQQQQQQQQQVEPEKPWGKKDEEDLARLCEGFMAPPVSGLRELRDRRGDMRSRMELLIMETQSQVCNALAQVDRGAAFTVDRWERKEGGGGITCVLQDGEIFEKAGVNVSVVFGHLSEEAAQQMRSRGKTLKTKSGKLPFCAMGVSSVIHPKNPYIPTIHFNYRYFEIEDADGAKQWWFGGGTDLTPTYLNEEDAIHFHKTLKDACDQHNPELYPKFKKWCDEYFYITHRGERRGIGGIFFDDLDSPSKEEVFQFVQSCAKAIVPCYIPIVKKHSQDKFSPKEKLWQQIRRGRYVEFNLVYDRGTKFGLATPGSRIESILMSLPLTARWEYMHLPPENSKEAEILEVLRHPKDWAQ
;
A
#
# COMPACT_ATOMS: atom_id res chain seq x y z
N MET A 1 48.52 3.65 -34.31
CA MET A 1 49.34 2.64 -33.61
C MET A 1 48.37 1.60 -33.11
N ALA A 2 48.37 0.47 -33.78
CA ALA A 2 47.57 -0.71 -33.45
C ALA A 2 48.22 -1.42 -32.28
N TYR A 3 47.42 -1.99 -31.35
CA TYR A 3 47.81 -3.07 -30.52
C TYR A 3 46.68 -4.10 -30.44
N ASP A 4 47.13 -5.29 -30.61
CA ASP A 4 46.65 -6.57 -31.01
C ASP A 4 45.81 -7.27 -29.92
N SER A 5 44.83 -7.99 -30.40
CA SER A 5 44.02 -8.95 -29.65
C SER A 5 44.77 -10.30 -29.62
N SER A 6 44.93 -10.91 -28.44
CA SER A 6 44.91 -12.39 -28.32
C SER A 6 45.04 -12.87 -26.89
N ALA A 7 44.24 -13.89 -26.61
CA ALA A 7 44.41 -15.02 -25.72
C ALA A 7 43.65 -15.03 -24.40
N PHE A 8 42.48 -15.63 -24.43
CA PHE A 8 41.95 -16.42 -23.33
C PHE A 8 42.21 -17.89 -23.57
N PRO A 9 42.60 -18.68 -22.59
CA PRO A 9 42.45 -20.14 -22.63
C PRO A 9 41.26 -20.61 -21.81
N THR A 10 40.44 -21.44 -22.42
CA THR A 10 39.44 -22.30 -21.79
C THR A 10 40.13 -23.47 -21.07
N PRO A 11 39.62 -23.99 -19.95
CA PRO A 11 39.90 -25.34 -19.52
C PRO A 11 38.68 -26.24 -19.73
N SER A 12 38.90 -27.26 -20.54
CA SER A 12 38.10 -28.47 -20.64
C SER A 12 38.35 -29.40 -19.44
N GLY A 13 37.28 -30.04 -19.02
CA GLY A 13 37.02 -31.06 -18.06
C GLY A 13 38.11 -32.02 -17.58
N LEU A 14 37.90 -32.51 -16.35
CA LEU A 14 38.08 -33.90 -15.93
C LEU A 14 37.42 -34.13 -14.58
N ALA A 15 36.70 -35.26 -14.50
CA ALA A 15 36.08 -35.81 -13.31
C ALA A 15 37.12 -36.45 -12.41
N ALA A 16 36.87 -36.51 -11.10
CA ALA A 16 36.91 -37.70 -10.23
C ALA A 16 37.21 -37.34 -8.76
N GLU A 17 36.32 -37.79 -7.91
CA GLU A 17 36.50 -38.42 -6.59
C GLU A 17 37.61 -37.92 -5.65
N GLY A 18 37.20 -37.59 -4.40
CA GLY A 18 38.12 -37.43 -3.28
C GLY A 18 37.45 -36.98 -2.01
N ALA A 19 36.87 -37.92 -1.27
CA ALA A 19 36.41 -37.70 0.10
C ALA A 19 37.57 -37.29 1.01
N CYS A 20 37.40 -36.28 1.83
CA CYS A 20 38.23 -36.04 3.01
C CYS A 20 37.36 -35.64 4.19
N ALA A 21 37.14 -36.56 5.08
CA ALA A 21 36.55 -36.40 6.39
C ALA A 21 37.54 -35.68 7.32
N ALA A 22 37.12 -34.57 7.89
CA ALA A 22 37.82 -33.96 9.01
C ALA A 22 37.10 -34.32 10.32
N HIS A 23 37.79 -35.10 11.13
CA HIS A 23 37.43 -35.48 12.50
C HIS A 23 37.40 -34.27 13.43
N PHE A 24 36.31 -34.15 14.23
CA PHE A 24 36.31 -33.44 15.51
C PHE A 24 36.21 -34.46 16.65
N PRO A 25 37.06 -34.37 17.70
CA PRO A 25 37.03 -35.30 18.81
C PRO A 25 35.85 -35.02 19.75
N GLY A 26 35.26 -36.12 20.19
CA GLY A 26 34.12 -36.12 21.11
C GLY A 26 34.51 -35.71 22.52
N LEU A 27 33.55 -35.10 23.20
CA LEU A 27 33.53 -34.96 24.65
C LEU A 27 32.30 -35.67 25.19
N ALA A 28 32.61 -36.60 26.10
CA ALA A 28 31.74 -37.59 26.67
C ALA A 28 30.60 -37.01 27.50
N LEU A 29 29.41 -37.54 27.30
CA LEU A 29 28.24 -37.44 28.17
C LEU A 29 28.53 -38.11 29.51
N ARG A 30 28.40 -37.37 30.60
CA ARG A 30 28.17 -37.95 31.94
C ARG A 30 26.73 -37.74 32.32
N SER A 31 26.06 -38.86 32.57
CA SER A 31 24.70 -39.02 33.03
C SER A 31 24.57 -38.79 34.55
N GLY A 32 23.48 -38.10 34.96
CA GLY A 32 22.76 -38.25 36.19
C GLY A 32 22.62 -37.02 37.10
N PRO A 33 21.60 -36.97 37.97
CA PRO A 33 20.36 -37.73 37.97
C PRO A 33 19.08 -36.85 37.92
N ARG A 34 17.95 -37.51 37.67
CA ARG A 34 16.57 -37.03 37.76
C ARG A 34 16.28 -36.37 39.10
N CYS A 35 15.67 -35.18 39.07
CA CYS A 35 14.84 -34.70 40.19
C CYS A 35 13.43 -34.36 39.64
N SER A 36 12.48 -35.15 40.09
CA SER A 36 11.06 -35.03 39.85
C SER A 36 10.40 -34.22 40.94
N ARG A 37 9.36 -33.46 40.53
CA ARG A 37 8.27 -32.84 41.32
C ARG A 37 8.67 -31.67 42.23
N ILE A 38 7.97 -30.51 42.01
CA ILE A 38 6.76 -30.19 42.84
C ILE A 38 6.03 -29.03 42.13
N PHE A 39 4.77 -29.28 41.78
CA PHE A 39 3.77 -28.22 41.56
C PHE A 39 3.33 -27.75 42.93
N SER A 40 3.40 -26.45 43.21
CA SER A 40 2.63 -25.83 44.30
C SER A 40 1.97 -24.55 43.78
N SER A 41 0.67 -24.61 43.76
CA SER A 41 -0.27 -23.51 43.62
C SER A 41 -0.04 -22.46 44.71
N GLY A 42 0.33 -21.25 44.31
CA GLY A 42 0.40 -20.08 45.20
C GLY A 42 -0.72 -19.12 44.85
N SER A 43 -1.78 -19.14 45.67
CA SER A 43 -2.84 -18.15 45.73
C SER A 43 -2.29 -16.82 46.23
N TRP A 44 -2.57 -15.72 45.49
CA TRP A 44 -2.33 -14.36 45.98
C TRP A 44 -3.58 -13.81 46.63
N GLU A 45 -3.53 -13.67 47.94
CA GLU A 45 -4.53 -13.00 48.77
C GLU A 45 -4.41 -11.47 48.58
N SER A 46 -5.58 -10.84 48.54
CA SER A 46 -5.74 -9.38 48.54
C SER A 46 -5.74 -8.86 50.00
N PRO A 47 -5.17 -7.69 50.30
CA PRO A 47 -5.31 -7.08 51.63
C PRO A 47 -6.64 -6.32 51.79
N PRO A 48 -7.12 -6.15 53.02
CA PRO A 48 -8.47 -5.76 53.36
C PRO A 48 -8.71 -4.26 53.54
N GLY A 49 -9.91 -3.86 53.21
CA GLY A 49 -10.81 -3.02 53.96
C GLY A 49 -10.54 -1.52 54.08
N GLY A 50 -11.42 -0.77 53.49
CA GLY A 50 -11.69 0.64 53.76
C GLY A 50 -13.15 0.95 53.44
N SER A 51 -14.01 0.92 54.47
CA SER A 51 -15.43 1.21 54.39
C SER A 51 -15.74 2.70 54.27
N SER A 52 -16.64 3.04 53.33
CA SER A 52 -17.53 4.19 53.55
C SER A 52 -18.87 3.96 52.86
N ARG A 53 -19.90 3.95 53.72
CA ARG A 53 -21.34 3.91 53.41
C ARG A 53 -21.77 5.17 52.66
N TRP A 54 -22.77 4.98 51.83
CA TRP A 54 -23.95 5.81 51.47
C TRP A 54 -24.62 5.09 50.31
N GLY A 55 -25.85 4.72 50.19
CA GLY A 55 -27.08 5.13 50.82
C GLY A 55 -28.17 4.48 49.94
N ASP A 56 -29.07 3.66 50.52
CA ASP A 56 -30.21 3.04 49.88
C ASP A 56 -31.11 4.07 49.21
N GLY A 57 -31.50 3.81 47.94
CA GLY A 57 -32.54 4.52 47.22
C GLY A 57 -33.42 3.54 46.44
N ARG A 58 -34.25 2.84 47.15
CA ARG A 58 -35.37 2.00 46.63
C ARG A 58 -36.41 2.95 46.02
N TRP A 59 -36.71 2.90 44.75
CA TRP A 59 -37.95 3.47 44.17
C TRP A 59 -38.79 2.39 43.54
N GLN A 60 -40.03 2.44 43.97
CA GLN A 60 -41.13 1.53 43.79
C GLN A 60 -41.55 1.33 42.35
N ARG A 61 -41.90 0.11 42.02
CA ARG A 61 -42.79 -0.24 40.92
C ARG A 61 -44.19 0.30 41.20
N SER A 62 -44.68 1.17 40.37
CA SER A 62 -46.12 1.49 40.29
C SER A 62 -46.59 1.32 38.87
N ALA A 63 -47.62 0.56 38.72
CA ALA A 63 -48.30 0.20 37.50
C ALA A 63 -48.89 1.41 36.76
N PHE A 64 -48.65 1.51 35.46
CA PHE A 64 -49.58 2.12 34.53
C PHE A 64 -49.72 1.20 33.32
N VAL A 65 -50.79 0.44 33.36
CA VAL A 65 -51.33 -0.28 32.21
C VAL A 65 -52.54 0.52 31.74
N TRP A 66 -52.74 0.59 30.44
CA TRP A 66 -53.82 1.22 29.66
C TRP A 66 -53.58 2.65 29.19
N THR A 67 -53.02 2.78 27.97
CA THR A 67 -53.48 3.59 26.83
C THR A 67 -52.43 3.64 25.71
N ALA A 68 -52.01 2.49 25.17
CA ALA A 68 -51.00 2.46 24.07
C ALA A 68 -51.51 1.76 22.79
N GLY A 69 -52.82 1.63 22.61
CA GLY A 69 -53.38 0.89 21.47
C GLY A 69 -53.73 1.70 20.21
N ALA A 70 -53.93 3.03 20.33
CA ALA A 70 -54.38 3.83 19.21
C ALA A 70 -53.33 4.70 18.53
N THR A 71 -52.21 5.01 19.20
CA THR A 71 -51.12 5.83 18.67
C THR A 71 -50.10 5.04 17.88
N ALA A 72 -50.00 3.75 18.08
CA ALA A 72 -49.02 2.90 17.36
C ALA A 72 -49.40 2.64 15.86
N VAL A 73 -50.70 2.60 15.56
CA VAL A 73 -51.18 2.37 14.19
C VAL A 73 -51.00 3.60 13.31
N LEU A 74 -51.20 4.81 13.85
CA LEU A 74 -50.99 6.06 13.11
C LEU A 74 -49.50 6.39 12.91
N ALA A 75 -48.62 6.00 13.86
CA ALA A 75 -47.20 6.17 13.74
C ALA A 75 -46.58 5.17 12.71
N GLY A 76 -47.11 3.94 12.63
CA GLY A 76 -46.70 2.92 11.67
C GLY A 76 -47.05 3.31 10.22
N LEU A 77 -48.25 3.86 9.99
CA LEU A 77 -48.66 4.36 8.68
C LEU A 77 -47.93 5.64 8.25
N GLY A 78 -47.53 6.51 9.19
CA GLY A 78 -46.69 7.67 8.93
C GLY A 78 -45.25 7.34 8.56
N LEU A 79 -44.69 6.29 9.17
CA LEU A 79 -43.34 5.80 8.86
C LEU A 79 -43.29 5.04 7.52
N MET A 80 -44.31 4.26 7.18
CA MET A 80 -44.39 3.59 5.87
C MET A 80 -44.58 4.61 4.74
N ARG A 81 -45.44 5.63 4.89
CA ARG A 81 -45.54 6.71 3.89
C ARG A 81 -44.27 7.57 3.77
N ARG A 82 -43.50 7.77 4.85
CA ARG A 82 -42.19 8.45 4.77
C ARG A 82 -41.11 7.60 4.13
N ALA A 83 -41.13 6.27 4.28
CA ALA A 83 -40.24 5.35 3.59
C ALA A 83 -40.54 5.29 2.09
N GLU A 84 -41.83 5.19 1.70
CA GLU A 84 -42.22 5.20 0.29
C GLU A 84 -41.94 6.53 -0.41
N MET A 85 -42.10 7.69 0.26
CA MET A 85 -41.73 8.99 -0.29
C MET A 85 -40.23 9.25 -0.40
N LYS A 86 -39.37 8.53 0.34
CA LYS A 86 -37.91 8.59 0.21
C LYS A 86 -37.35 7.64 -0.83
N GLU A 87 -38.04 6.55 -1.17
CA GLU A 87 -37.60 5.58 -2.19
C GLU A 87 -37.96 6.03 -3.62
N GLN A 88 -39.05 6.77 -3.84
CA GLN A 88 -39.42 7.22 -5.17
C GLN A 88 -38.38 8.13 -5.86
N PRO A 89 -37.75 9.13 -5.20
CA PRO A 89 -36.71 9.92 -5.86
C PRO A 89 -35.42 9.13 -6.09
N ARG A 90 -35.10 8.13 -5.24
CA ARG A 90 -33.92 7.27 -5.47
C ARG A 90 -34.11 6.33 -6.67
N ARG A 91 -35.27 5.75 -6.86
CA ARG A 91 -35.57 4.90 -8.03
C ARG A 91 -35.61 5.69 -9.33
N GLN A 92 -36.13 6.92 -9.30
CA GLN A 92 -36.11 7.81 -10.47
C GLN A 92 -34.70 8.31 -10.80
N GLN A 93 -33.86 8.61 -9.81
CA GLN A 93 -32.44 8.93 -10.04
C GLN A 93 -31.64 7.75 -10.55
N GLN A 94 -31.88 6.53 -10.05
CA GLN A 94 -31.23 5.32 -10.59
C GLN A 94 -31.69 4.98 -12.00
N GLN A 95 -32.96 5.22 -12.33
CA GLN A 95 -33.46 5.05 -13.71
C GLN A 95 -32.98 6.16 -14.67
N GLN A 96 -32.79 7.40 -14.19
CA GLN A 96 -32.21 8.47 -14.99
C GLN A 96 -30.70 8.30 -15.21
N GLN A 97 -29.96 7.70 -14.25
CA GLN A 97 -28.54 7.35 -14.44
C GLN A 97 -28.34 6.18 -15.42
N GLN A 98 -29.32 5.30 -15.62
CA GLN A 98 -29.25 4.23 -16.62
C GLN A 98 -29.60 4.68 -18.06
N GLN A 99 -30.10 5.90 -18.27
CA GLN A 99 -30.57 6.38 -19.58
C GLN A 99 -29.63 7.36 -20.31
N GLN A 100 -28.42 7.65 -19.78
CA GLN A 100 -27.45 8.53 -20.45
C GLN A 100 -26.09 7.85 -20.68
N VAL A 101 -26.09 6.65 -21.22
CA VAL A 101 -24.93 6.19 -21.99
C VAL A 101 -25.18 6.59 -23.43
N GLU A 102 -24.74 7.78 -23.82
CA GLU A 102 -24.62 8.11 -25.24
C GLU A 102 -23.77 7.02 -25.90
N PRO A 103 -24.19 6.50 -27.07
CA PRO A 103 -23.37 5.53 -27.81
C PRO A 103 -22.04 6.20 -28.11
N GLU A 104 -20.95 5.63 -27.61
CA GLU A 104 -19.58 6.12 -27.85
C GLU A 104 -19.40 6.31 -29.35
N LYS A 105 -18.99 7.51 -29.76
CA LYS A 105 -18.60 7.79 -31.15
C LYS A 105 -17.58 6.75 -31.60
N PRO A 106 -17.76 6.14 -32.79
CA PRO A 106 -16.76 5.21 -33.31
C PRO A 106 -15.39 5.89 -33.40
N TRP A 107 -14.36 5.19 -33.00
CA TRP A 107 -12.97 5.67 -33.00
C TRP A 107 -12.54 6.06 -34.42
N GLY A 108 -12.03 7.26 -34.55
CA GLY A 108 -11.35 7.71 -35.76
C GLY A 108 -9.88 7.27 -35.75
N LYS A 109 -9.25 7.26 -36.93
CA LYS A 109 -7.81 6.99 -37.08
C LYS A 109 -6.94 7.84 -36.13
N LYS A 110 -7.35 9.07 -35.86
CA LYS A 110 -6.66 9.99 -34.93
C LYS A 110 -6.62 9.46 -33.51
N ASP A 111 -7.70 8.86 -33.01
CA ASP A 111 -7.76 8.30 -31.65
C ASP A 111 -6.84 7.06 -31.50
N GLU A 112 -6.67 6.27 -32.59
CA GLU A 112 -5.71 5.15 -32.62
C GLU A 112 -4.25 5.66 -32.59
N GLU A 113 -3.97 6.68 -33.37
CA GLU A 113 -2.65 7.31 -33.39
C GLU A 113 -2.31 7.95 -32.04
N ASP A 114 -3.27 8.59 -31.38
CA ASP A 114 -3.09 9.20 -30.06
C ASP A 114 -2.85 8.14 -28.98
N LEU A 115 -3.56 7.02 -29.00
CA LEU A 115 -3.32 5.89 -28.09
C LEU A 115 -1.96 5.24 -28.33
N ALA A 116 -1.59 5.01 -29.60
CA ALA A 116 -0.30 4.45 -29.95
C ALA A 116 0.84 5.37 -29.46
N ARG A 117 0.72 6.67 -29.71
CA ARG A 117 1.69 7.69 -29.26
C ARG A 117 1.80 7.76 -27.75
N LEU A 118 0.67 7.67 -27.01
CA LEU A 118 0.69 7.59 -25.55
C LEU A 118 1.46 6.36 -25.09
N CYS A 119 1.22 5.20 -25.70
CA CYS A 119 1.87 3.95 -25.31
C CYS A 119 3.37 3.91 -25.70
N GLU A 120 3.82 4.64 -26.72
CA GLU A 120 5.23 4.81 -27.03
C GLU A 120 6.01 5.51 -25.91
N GLY A 121 5.33 6.35 -25.11
CA GLY A 121 5.91 7.00 -23.94
C GLY A 121 6.02 6.12 -22.68
N PHE A 122 5.51 4.91 -22.69
CA PHE A 122 5.57 3.99 -21.55
C PHE A 122 6.93 3.30 -21.44
N MET A 123 7.26 2.81 -20.22
CA MET A 123 8.52 2.09 -19.98
C MET A 123 8.62 0.77 -20.76
N ALA A 124 7.48 0.15 -21.06
CA ALA A 124 7.33 -1.06 -21.89
C ALA A 124 5.91 -1.11 -22.47
N PRO A 125 5.64 -1.94 -23.48
CA PRO A 125 4.28 -2.14 -23.97
C PRO A 125 3.31 -2.57 -22.85
N PRO A 126 2.05 -2.12 -22.87
CA PRO A 126 1.03 -2.49 -21.88
C PRO A 126 0.88 -4.01 -21.73
N VAL A 127 0.38 -4.44 -20.57
CA VAL A 127 0.10 -5.86 -20.29
C VAL A 127 -1.04 -6.34 -21.17
N SER A 128 -2.13 -5.57 -21.25
CA SER A 128 -3.19 -5.75 -22.24
C SER A 128 -2.70 -5.26 -23.60
N GLY A 129 -3.05 -5.98 -24.65
CA GLY A 129 -2.68 -5.58 -26.00
C GLY A 129 -3.32 -4.25 -26.41
N LEU A 130 -2.63 -3.45 -27.24
CA LEU A 130 -3.14 -2.15 -27.74
C LEU A 130 -4.56 -2.25 -28.33
N ARG A 131 -4.84 -3.34 -29.06
CA ARG A 131 -6.16 -3.59 -29.62
C ARG A 131 -7.22 -3.74 -28.52
N GLU A 132 -6.94 -4.47 -27.45
CA GLU A 132 -7.88 -4.65 -26.35
C GLU A 132 -8.13 -3.33 -25.61
N LEU A 133 -7.07 -2.55 -25.33
CA LEU A 133 -7.19 -1.23 -24.71
C LEU A 133 -8.02 -0.27 -25.56
N ARG A 134 -7.85 -0.31 -26.88
CA ARG A 134 -8.66 0.46 -27.83
C ARG A 134 -10.13 0.04 -27.79
N ASP A 135 -10.40 -1.25 -27.97
CA ASP A 135 -11.75 -1.77 -28.10
C ASP A 135 -12.57 -1.64 -26.80
N ARG A 136 -11.88 -1.49 -25.65
CA ARG A 136 -12.47 -1.35 -24.30
C ARG A 136 -12.10 -0.06 -23.60
N ARG A 137 -11.84 1.01 -24.32
CA ARG A 137 -11.36 2.27 -23.72
C ARG A 137 -12.29 2.88 -22.68
N GLY A 138 -13.61 2.69 -22.81
CA GLY A 138 -14.61 3.12 -21.83
C GLY A 138 -14.62 2.28 -20.55
N ASP A 139 -14.08 1.07 -20.61
CA ASP A 139 -13.98 0.22 -19.43
C ASP A 139 -13.00 0.77 -18.40
N MET A 140 -13.39 0.72 -17.13
CA MET A 140 -12.53 1.15 -16.04
C MET A 140 -11.21 0.38 -16.00
N ARG A 141 -11.20 -0.89 -16.42
CA ARG A 141 -9.96 -1.69 -16.50
C ARG A 141 -8.97 -1.07 -17.48
N SER A 142 -9.39 -0.74 -18.70
CA SER A 142 -8.51 -0.12 -19.70
C SER A 142 -8.03 1.27 -19.25
N ARG A 143 -8.92 2.07 -18.69
CA ARG A 143 -8.61 3.41 -18.16
C ARG A 143 -7.62 3.35 -17.01
N MET A 144 -7.80 2.40 -16.11
CA MET A 144 -6.89 2.22 -14.98
C MET A 144 -5.54 1.69 -15.44
N GLU A 145 -5.49 0.75 -16.40
CA GLU A 145 -4.21 0.28 -16.94
C GLU A 145 -3.42 1.42 -17.58
N LEU A 146 -4.06 2.26 -18.39
CA LEU A 146 -3.41 3.45 -18.97
C LEU A 146 -2.90 4.41 -17.90
N LEU A 147 -3.69 4.68 -16.86
CA LEU A 147 -3.29 5.55 -15.76
C LEU A 147 -2.06 5.04 -15.02
N ILE A 148 -2.00 3.75 -14.68
CA ILE A 148 -0.87 3.20 -13.94
C ILE A 148 0.40 3.11 -14.79
N MET A 149 0.27 2.86 -16.10
CA MET A 149 1.38 2.88 -17.06
C MET A 149 1.94 4.29 -17.26
N GLU A 150 1.06 5.27 -17.41
CA GLU A 150 1.45 6.68 -17.50
C GLU A 150 2.13 7.14 -16.21
N THR A 151 1.56 6.79 -15.04
CA THR A 151 2.16 7.11 -13.74
C THR A 151 3.56 6.50 -13.61
N GLN A 152 3.75 5.23 -14.00
CA GLN A 152 5.05 4.58 -13.98
C GLN A 152 6.06 5.35 -14.84
N SER A 153 5.71 5.67 -16.07
CA SER A 153 6.63 6.35 -17.00
C SER A 153 6.96 7.77 -16.52
N GLN A 154 5.97 8.53 -16.04
CA GLN A 154 6.18 9.89 -15.52
C GLN A 154 7.14 9.87 -14.31
N VAL A 155 6.93 8.95 -13.37
CA VAL A 155 7.79 8.84 -12.19
C VAL A 155 9.19 8.36 -12.56
N CYS A 156 9.33 7.30 -13.37
CA CYS A 156 10.65 6.82 -13.81
C CYS A 156 11.43 7.90 -14.54
N ASN A 157 10.79 8.64 -15.45
CA ASN A 157 11.43 9.74 -16.18
C ASN A 157 11.84 10.89 -15.26
N ALA A 158 10.99 11.27 -14.30
CA ALA A 158 11.32 12.33 -13.34
C ALA A 158 12.50 11.94 -12.44
N LEU A 159 12.56 10.67 -11.99
CA LEU A 159 13.68 10.16 -11.20
C LEU A 159 14.97 10.08 -12.03
N ALA A 160 14.91 9.57 -13.26
CA ALA A 160 16.08 9.49 -14.15
C ALA A 160 16.65 10.87 -14.50
N GLN A 161 15.81 11.90 -14.63
CA GLN A 161 16.25 13.27 -14.87
C GLN A 161 17.08 13.86 -13.73
N VAL A 162 16.80 13.47 -12.48
CA VAL A 162 17.53 13.98 -11.31
C VAL A 162 18.71 13.09 -10.93
N ASP A 163 18.64 11.78 -11.13
CA ASP A 163 19.68 10.81 -10.71
C ASP A 163 20.95 10.93 -11.60
N ARG A 164 20.82 10.84 -12.90
CA ARG A 164 21.90 10.86 -13.89
C ARG A 164 22.97 9.77 -13.76
N GLY A 165 22.98 9.01 -12.68
CA GLY A 165 24.00 8.00 -12.37
C GLY A 165 23.67 6.60 -12.84
N ALA A 166 22.38 6.26 -12.97
CA ALA A 166 21.91 4.94 -13.37
C ALA A 166 20.65 5.01 -14.23
N ALA A 167 20.44 3.97 -15.03
CA ALA A 167 19.22 3.79 -15.82
C ALA A 167 18.30 2.79 -15.14
N PHE A 168 16.98 2.90 -15.40
CA PHE A 168 16.03 1.89 -15.00
C PHE A 168 16.21 0.60 -15.80
N THR A 169 16.37 -0.52 -15.12
CA THR A 169 16.15 -1.85 -15.69
C THR A 169 14.64 -2.08 -15.78
N VAL A 170 14.17 -2.43 -16.97
CA VAL A 170 12.75 -2.68 -17.24
C VAL A 170 12.53 -4.16 -17.42
N ASP A 171 11.76 -4.76 -16.54
CA ASP A 171 11.44 -6.19 -16.53
C ASP A 171 9.95 -6.38 -16.76
N ARG A 172 9.55 -6.81 -17.96
CA ARG A 172 8.18 -7.17 -18.31
C ARG A 172 7.98 -8.66 -18.06
N TRP A 173 6.96 -8.99 -17.29
CA TRP A 173 6.68 -10.36 -16.89
C TRP A 173 5.21 -10.73 -17.11
N GLU A 174 4.96 -12.02 -17.27
CA GLU A 174 3.64 -12.59 -17.50
C GLU A 174 3.31 -13.64 -16.45
N ARG A 175 2.02 -13.80 -16.13
CA ARG A 175 1.51 -14.82 -15.23
C ARG A 175 0.82 -15.92 -16.04
N LYS A 176 1.05 -17.16 -15.64
CA LYS A 176 0.39 -18.33 -16.26
C LYS A 176 -1.13 -18.30 -16.05
N GLU A 177 -1.59 -17.78 -14.92
CA GLU A 177 -3.00 -17.69 -14.54
C GLU A 177 -3.73 -16.51 -15.19
N GLY A 178 -3.01 -15.61 -15.83
CA GLY A 178 -3.53 -14.46 -16.56
C GLY A 178 -3.00 -13.12 -16.08
N GLY A 179 -2.69 -12.24 -17.03
CA GLY A 179 -2.12 -10.94 -16.81
C GLY A 179 -0.60 -10.98 -16.65
N GLY A 180 -0.05 -9.91 -16.07
CA GLY A 180 1.38 -9.73 -15.91
C GLY A 180 1.71 -8.41 -15.26
N GLY A 181 2.88 -7.88 -15.56
CA GLY A 181 3.30 -6.58 -15.07
C GLY A 181 4.61 -6.09 -15.68
N ILE A 182 5.01 -4.92 -15.25
CA ILE A 182 6.24 -4.25 -15.67
C ILE A 182 6.88 -3.67 -14.43
N THR A 183 8.07 -4.19 -14.08
CA THR A 183 8.84 -3.74 -12.94
C THR A 183 10.03 -2.92 -13.41
N CYS A 184 10.09 -1.65 -13.06
CA CYS A 184 11.21 -0.76 -13.36
C CYS A 184 12.03 -0.58 -12.10
N VAL A 185 13.32 -0.92 -12.13
CA VAL A 185 14.21 -0.81 -10.96
C VAL A 185 15.48 -0.06 -11.36
N LEU A 186 15.78 0.99 -10.61
CA LEU A 186 17.07 1.71 -10.64
C LEU A 186 17.81 1.34 -9.36
N GLN A 187 19.07 0.97 -9.48
CA GLN A 187 19.95 0.64 -8.36
C GLN A 187 21.30 1.35 -8.51
N ASP A 188 21.92 1.65 -7.39
CA ASP A 188 23.25 2.26 -7.30
C ASP A 188 23.43 3.57 -8.08
N GLY A 189 22.33 4.32 -8.30
CA GLY A 189 22.33 5.62 -8.94
C GLY A 189 23.16 6.65 -8.18
N GLU A 190 23.26 7.85 -8.69
CA GLU A 190 23.97 8.95 -8.02
C GLU A 190 23.19 9.43 -6.77
N ILE A 191 21.89 9.65 -6.91
CA ILE A 191 20.98 10.15 -5.85
C ILE A 191 20.23 9.00 -5.17
N PHE A 192 19.74 8.03 -5.95
CA PHE A 192 18.95 6.93 -5.43
C PHE A 192 19.79 5.67 -5.25
N GLU A 193 19.77 5.12 -4.02
CA GLU A 193 20.35 3.80 -3.74
C GLU A 193 19.53 2.73 -4.43
N LYS A 194 18.20 2.84 -4.35
CA LYS A 194 17.26 1.98 -5.06
C LYS A 194 15.94 2.71 -5.27
N ALA A 195 15.42 2.63 -6.47
CA ALA A 195 14.07 3.08 -6.80
C ALA A 195 13.35 1.98 -7.58
N GLY A 196 12.21 1.55 -7.09
CA GLY A 196 11.39 0.56 -7.76
C GLY A 196 10.02 1.12 -8.09
N VAL A 197 9.56 0.98 -9.33
CA VAL A 197 8.20 1.34 -9.78
C VAL A 197 7.60 0.16 -10.52
N ASN A 198 6.64 -0.49 -9.92
CA ASN A 198 6.01 -1.71 -10.44
C ASN A 198 4.57 -1.46 -10.87
N VAL A 199 4.23 -1.88 -12.08
CA VAL A 199 2.86 -2.01 -12.57
C VAL A 199 2.49 -3.49 -12.60
N SER A 200 1.29 -3.81 -12.13
CA SER A 200 0.71 -5.13 -12.26
C SER A 200 -0.73 -5.04 -12.79
N VAL A 201 -1.06 -5.92 -13.73
CA VAL A 201 -2.42 -6.11 -14.28
C VAL A 201 -2.70 -7.60 -14.23
N VAL A 202 -3.50 -8.03 -13.27
CA VAL A 202 -3.69 -9.44 -12.93
C VAL A 202 -5.17 -9.78 -12.99
N PHE A 203 -5.49 -10.86 -13.66
CA PHE A 203 -6.84 -11.39 -13.73
C PHE A 203 -6.84 -12.90 -13.60
N GLY A 204 -7.99 -13.46 -13.30
CA GLY A 204 -8.14 -14.90 -13.09
C GLY A 204 -9.35 -15.20 -12.23
N HIS A 205 -9.24 -16.24 -11.41
CA HIS A 205 -10.28 -16.64 -10.48
C HIS A 205 -9.74 -16.62 -9.06
N LEU A 206 -10.51 -16.03 -8.14
CA LEU A 206 -10.16 -16.04 -6.71
C LEU A 206 -10.21 -17.46 -6.17
N SER A 207 -9.23 -17.80 -5.31
CA SER A 207 -9.33 -18.97 -4.47
C SER A 207 -10.42 -18.78 -3.39
N GLU A 208 -10.95 -19.87 -2.84
CA GLU A 208 -11.97 -19.78 -1.78
C GLU A 208 -11.43 -19.08 -0.53
N GLU A 209 -10.13 -19.28 -0.22
CA GLU A 209 -9.46 -18.62 0.91
C GLU A 209 -9.43 -17.10 0.71
N ALA A 210 -9.10 -16.65 -0.51
CA ALA A 210 -9.10 -15.23 -0.85
C ALA A 210 -10.52 -14.64 -0.81
N ALA A 211 -11.52 -15.37 -1.31
CA ALA A 211 -12.93 -14.98 -1.24
C ALA A 211 -13.41 -14.89 0.22
N GLN A 212 -13.01 -15.84 1.09
CA GLN A 212 -13.34 -15.82 2.50
C GLN A 212 -12.70 -14.62 3.23
N GLN A 213 -11.46 -14.28 2.93
CA GLN A 213 -10.82 -13.08 3.48
C GLN A 213 -11.56 -11.79 3.06
N MET A 214 -12.08 -11.73 1.84
CA MET A 214 -12.87 -10.58 1.39
C MET A 214 -14.23 -10.51 2.05
N ARG A 215 -14.90 -11.66 2.26
CA ARG A 215 -16.16 -11.74 3.02
C ARG A 215 -15.96 -11.28 4.48
N SER A 216 -14.84 -11.65 5.12
CA SER A 216 -14.52 -11.17 6.46
C SER A 216 -14.30 -9.66 6.58
N ARG A 217 -14.01 -9.00 5.44
CA ARG A 217 -13.92 -7.52 5.31
C ARG A 217 -15.27 -6.87 4.95
N GLY A 218 -16.37 -7.62 4.98
CA GLY A 218 -17.72 -7.12 4.72
C GLY A 218 -18.15 -7.12 3.24
N LYS A 219 -17.36 -7.72 2.32
CA LYS A 219 -17.78 -7.87 0.92
C LYS A 219 -18.76 -9.04 0.78
N THR A 220 -19.91 -8.80 0.17
CA THR A 220 -20.93 -9.83 -0.09
C THR A 220 -20.64 -10.49 -1.43
N LEU A 221 -20.00 -11.66 -1.43
CA LEU A 221 -19.62 -12.39 -2.64
C LEU A 221 -20.51 -13.61 -2.82
N LYS A 222 -21.30 -13.64 -3.90
CA LYS A 222 -22.16 -14.76 -4.28
C LYS A 222 -21.41 -15.70 -5.21
N THR A 223 -21.26 -16.96 -4.84
CA THR A 223 -20.62 -17.99 -5.67
C THR A 223 -21.64 -19.06 -6.06
N LYS A 224 -21.70 -19.45 -7.34
CA LYS A 224 -22.44 -20.65 -7.81
C LYS A 224 -21.54 -21.87 -7.99
N SER A 225 -20.25 -21.65 -8.27
CA SER A 225 -19.29 -22.69 -8.62
C SER A 225 -17.97 -22.62 -7.84
N GLY A 226 -17.90 -21.82 -6.80
CA GLY A 226 -16.68 -21.64 -5.99
C GLY A 226 -15.56 -20.82 -6.64
N LYS A 227 -15.73 -20.37 -7.89
CA LYS A 227 -14.73 -19.57 -8.62
C LYS A 227 -15.31 -18.21 -8.99
N LEU A 228 -14.71 -17.15 -8.48
CA LEU A 228 -15.10 -15.77 -8.76
C LEU A 228 -14.07 -15.13 -9.71
N PRO A 229 -14.47 -14.73 -10.93
CA PRO A 229 -13.61 -13.95 -11.80
C PRO A 229 -13.22 -12.65 -11.13
N PHE A 230 -11.94 -12.29 -11.18
CA PHE A 230 -11.43 -11.02 -10.66
C PHE A 230 -10.47 -10.35 -11.61
N CYS A 231 -10.36 -9.05 -11.45
CA CYS A 231 -9.31 -8.24 -12.04
C CYS A 231 -8.73 -7.34 -10.94
N ALA A 232 -7.41 -7.34 -10.79
CA ALA A 232 -6.68 -6.48 -9.87
C ALA A 232 -5.54 -5.82 -10.63
N MET A 233 -5.43 -4.51 -10.53
CA MET A 233 -4.36 -3.78 -11.18
C MET A 233 -3.93 -2.58 -10.35
N GLY A 234 -2.67 -2.20 -10.49
CA GLY A 234 -2.15 -1.06 -9.78
C GLY A 234 -0.68 -0.77 -10.09
N VAL A 235 -0.27 0.42 -9.67
CA VAL A 235 1.12 0.86 -9.62
C VAL A 235 1.54 0.92 -8.16
N SER A 236 2.76 0.47 -7.86
CA SER A 236 3.36 0.54 -6.52
C SER A 236 4.82 0.92 -6.63
N SER A 237 5.31 1.74 -5.71
CA SER A 237 6.70 2.22 -5.74
C SER A 237 7.24 2.48 -4.36
N VAL A 238 8.53 2.21 -4.20
CA VAL A 238 9.33 2.71 -3.09
C VAL A 238 10.64 3.24 -3.62
N ILE A 239 11.06 4.42 -3.16
CA ILE A 239 12.26 5.12 -3.58
C ILE A 239 13.13 5.38 -2.37
N HIS A 240 14.31 4.76 -2.33
CA HIS A 240 15.30 4.86 -1.26
C HIS A 240 16.48 5.71 -1.72
N PRO A 241 16.60 6.97 -1.25
CA PRO A 241 17.70 7.87 -1.63
C PRO A 241 19.00 7.53 -0.88
N LYS A 242 20.15 7.86 -1.47
CA LYS A 242 21.47 7.72 -0.82
C LYS A 242 21.67 8.73 0.29
N ASN A 243 21.25 9.98 0.08
CA ASN A 243 21.43 11.05 1.05
C ASN A 243 20.42 10.90 2.20
N PRO A 244 20.87 10.93 3.47
CA PRO A 244 19.99 10.84 4.64
C PRO A 244 18.97 11.98 4.77
N TYR A 245 19.22 13.13 4.16
CA TYR A 245 18.31 14.27 4.20
C TYR A 245 17.16 14.19 3.17
N ILE A 246 17.29 13.32 2.16
CA ILE A 246 16.19 13.04 1.24
C ILE A 246 15.33 11.93 1.84
N PRO A 247 14.02 12.14 2.02
CA PRO A 247 13.13 11.12 2.56
C PRO A 247 12.89 9.98 1.56
N THR A 248 12.61 8.77 2.08
CA THR A 248 12.00 7.69 1.32
C THR A 248 10.54 8.03 1.04
N ILE A 249 10.07 7.81 -0.17
CA ILE A 249 8.66 7.89 -0.53
C ILE A 249 8.14 6.51 -0.91
N HIS A 250 6.92 6.21 -0.50
CA HIS A 250 6.12 5.09 -0.99
C HIS A 250 4.83 5.62 -1.58
N PHE A 251 4.38 5.02 -2.68
CA PHE A 251 3.02 5.20 -3.16
C PHE A 251 2.48 3.92 -3.76
N ASN A 252 1.17 3.77 -3.74
CA ASN A 252 0.44 2.77 -4.52
C ASN A 252 -0.94 3.29 -4.87
N TYR A 253 -1.43 2.93 -6.06
CA TYR A 253 -2.80 3.17 -6.49
C TYR A 253 -3.28 1.94 -7.22
N ARG A 254 -4.42 1.39 -6.79
CA ARG A 254 -4.93 0.10 -7.27
C ARG A 254 -6.42 0.12 -7.49
N TYR A 255 -6.86 -0.67 -8.43
CA TYR A 255 -8.24 -0.99 -8.73
C TYR A 255 -8.47 -2.49 -8.59
N PHE A 256 -9.58 -2.85 -8.01
CA PHE A 256 -10.02 -4.23 -7.88
C PHE A 256 -11.47 -4.37 -8.36
N GLU A 257 -11.76 -5.44 -9.10
CA GLU A 257 -13.10 -5.77 -9.58
C GLU A 257 -13.30 -7.28 -9.48
N ILE A 258 -14.47 -7.67 -8.97
CA ILE A 258 -14.94 -9.05 -8.91
C ILE A 258 -16.27 -9.13 -9.66
N GLU A 259 -16.47 -10.19 -10.38
CA GLU A 259 -17.74 -10.52 -11.00
C GLU A 259 -18.43 -11.62 -10.20
N ASP A 260 -19.60 -11.31 -9.64
CA ASP A 260 -20.43 -12.26 -8.90
C ASP A 260 -21.06 -13.31 -9.83
N ALA A 261 -21.59 -14.38 -9.25
CA ALA A 261 -22.21 -15.47 -9.98
C ALA A 261 -23.45 -15.08 -10.81
N ASP A 262 -24.09 -13.96 -10.52
CA ASP A 262 -25.20 -13.36 -11.25
C ASP A 262 -24.77 -12.29 -12.26
N GLY A 263 -23.43 -12.13 -12.48
CA GLY A 263 -22.85 -11.17 -13.41
C GLY A 263 -22.73 -9.75 -12.85
N ALA A 264 -23.12 -9.52 -11.60
CA ALA A 264 -22.95 -8.23 -10.95
C ALA A 264 -21.47 -7.97 -10.65
N LYS A 265 -21.00 -6.76 -10.91
CA LYS A 265 -19.61 -6.36 -10.67
C LYS A 265 -19.49 -5.56 -9.39
N GLN A 266 -18.68 -6.05 -8.46
CA GLN A 266 -18.23 -5.30 -7.30
C GLN A 266 -16.84 -4.74 -7.57
N TRP A 267 -16.62 -3.49 -7.22
CA TRP A 267 -15.36 -2.80 -7.47
C TRP A 267 -14.97 -1.92 -6.28
N TRP A 268 -13.71 -1.66 -6.14
CA TRP A 268 -13.17 -0.66 -5.23
C TRP A 268 -11.78 -0.21 -5.64
N PHE A 269 -11.39 0.95 -5.14
CA PHE A 269 -10.04 1.47 -5.25
C PHE A 269 -9.36 1.44 -3.88
N GLY A 270 -8.04 1.39 -3.92
CA GLY A 270 -7.19 1.59 -2.76
C GLY A 270 -5.91 2.29 -3.18
N GLY A 271 -5.27 2.94 -2.24
CA GLY A 271 -4.05 3.63 -2.56
C GLY A 271 -3.51 4.45 -1.42
N GLY A 272 -2.47 5.19 -1.72
CA GLY A 272 -1.84 6.12 -0.81
C GLY A 272 -0.48 6.58 -1.29
N THR A 273 -0.01 7.65 -0.69
CA THR A 273 1.33 8.20 -0.87
C THR A 273 1.80 8.69 0.49
N ASP A 274 2.93 8.16 0.99
CA ASP A 274 3.49 8.47 2.30
C ASP A 274 4.99 8.72 2.28
N LEU A 275 5.45 9.54 3.22
CA LEU A 275 6.83 10.01 3.31
C LEU A 275 7.50 9.46 4.58
N THR A 276 8.72 8.95 4.43
CA THR A 276 9.55 8.41 5.52
C THR A 276 10.90 9.14 5.57
N PRO A 277 10.98 10.28 6.26
CA PRO A 277 12.23 10.99 6.45
C PRO A 277 13.12 10.30 7.48
N THR A 278 14.43 10.47 7.32
CA THR A 278 15.45 10.08 8.31
C THR A 278 15.67 11.18 9.33
N TYR A 279 15.63 12.42 8.89
CA TYR A 279 15.69 13.64 9.70
C TYR A 279 14.47 14.50 9.41
N LEU A 280 13.97 15.19 10.42
CA LEU A 280 12.84 16.09 10.26
C LEU A 280 13.27 17.35 9.49
N ASN A 281 12.51 17.67 8.44
CA ASN A 281 12.47 18.99 7.82
C ASN A 281 11.01 19.40 7.73
N GLU A 282 10.59 20.39 8.49
CA GLU A 282 9.18 20.80 8.58
C GLU A 282 8.68 21.42 7.26
N GLU A 283 9.53 22.17 6.54
CA GLU A 283 9.15 22.74 5.25
C GLU A 283 8.85 21.66 4.21
N ASP A 284 9.66 20.58 4.18
CA ASP A 284 9.43 19.45 3.30
C ASP A 284 8.16 18.68 3.68
N ALA A 285 7.94 18.50 4.97
CA ALA A 285 6.73 17.86 5.48
C ALA A 285 5.48 18.66 5.09
N ILE A 286 5.51 19.99 5.26
CA ILE A 286 4.41 20.89 4.87
C ILE A 286 4.20 20.85 3.36
N HIS A 287 5.26 20.97 2.54
CA HIS A 287 5.17 20.90 1.09
C HIS A 287 4.52 19.59 0.61
N PHE A 288 5.01 18.47 1.13
CA PHE A 288 4.51 17.14 0.79
C PHE A 288 3.01 16.99 1.11
N HIS A 289 2.65 17.28 2.36
CA HIS A 289 1.28 17.13 2.84
C HIS A 289 0.31 18.11 2.18
N LYS A 290 0.75 19.37 1.96
CA LYS A 290 -0.05 20.37 1.25
C LYS A 290 -0.33 19.95 -0.19
N THR A 291 0.64 19.44 -0.91
CA THR A 291 0.45 18.97 -2.29
C THR A 291 -0.57 17.82 -2.35
N LEU A 292 -0.55 16.88 -1.39
CA LEU A 292 -1.54 15.81 -1.31
C LEU A 292 -2.92 16.33 -0.87
N LYS A 293 -2.96 17.30 0.05
CA LYS A 293 -4.21 17.96 0.46
C LYS A 293 -4.84 18.67 -0.72
N ASP A 294 -4.08 19.44 -1.48
CA ASP A 294 -4.57 20.15 -2.66
C ASP A 294 -5.16 19.17 -3.71
N ALA A 295 -4.58 17.98 -3.87
CA ALA A 295 -5.12 16.94 -4.74
C ALA A 295 -6.44 16.34 -4.20
N CYS A 296 -6.57 16.16 -2.89
CA CYS A 296 -7.80 15.68 -2.26
C CYS A 296 -8.92 16.73 -2.32
N ASP A 297 -8.60 17.99 -2.03
CA ASP A 297 -9.56 19.10 -1.92
C ASP A 297 -10.26 19.41 -3.26
N GLN A 298 -9.64 19.05 -4.40
CA GLN A 298 -10.28 19.13 -5.72
C GLN A 298 -11.55 18.27 -5.82
N HIS A 299 -11.70 17.25 -4.96
CA HIS A 299 -12.82 16.31 -4.95
C HIS A 299 -13.69 16.47 -3.72
N ASN A 300 -13.10 16.51 -2.53
CA ASN A 300 -13.79 16.75 -1.28
C ASN A 300 -12.75 17.10 -0.19
N PRO A 301 -12.90 18.25 0.50
CA PRO A 301 -11.98 18.70 1.55
C PRO A 301 -11.93 17.75 2.79
N GLU A 302 -12.91 16.86 2.98
CA GLU A 302 -12.93 15.89 4.06
C GLU A 302 -12.01 14.68 3.78
N LEU A 303 -11.59 14.48 2.52
CA LEU A 303 -10.79 13.30 2.14
C LEU A 303 -9.39 13.34 2.76
N TYR A 304 -8.70 14.48 2.70
CA TYR A 304 -7.36 14.58 3.23
C TYR A 304 -7.28 14.29 4.74
N PRO A 305 -8.03 14.93 5.63
CA PRO A 305 -7.94 14.64 7.06
C PRO A 305 -8.32 13.20 7.39
N LYS A 306 -9.32 12.63 6.69
CA LYS A 306 -9.72 11.24 6.84
C LYS A 306 -8.61 10.27 6.43
N PHE A 307 -7.99 10.47 5.28
CA PHE A 307 -6.98 9.56 4.73
C PHE A 307 -5.61 9.77 5.37
N LYS A 308 -5.29 10.97 5.84
CA LYS A 308 -4.11 11.25 6.66
C LYS A 308 -4.16 10.50 7.99
N LYS A 309 -5.28 10.56 8.69
CA LYS A 309 -5.49 9.80 9.93
C LYS A 309 -5.35 8.29 9.68
N TRP A 310 -5.96 7.78 8.62
CA TRP A 310 -5.86 6.37 8.28
C TRP A 310 -4.43 5.96 7.90
N CYS A 311 -3.69 6.83 7.23
CA CYS A 311 -2.27 6.63 6.93
C CYS A 311 -1.44 6.47 8.21
N ASP A 312 -1.62 7.35 9.20
CA ASP A 312 -0.93 7.29 10.49
C ASP A 312 -1.25 6.01 11.27
N GLU A 313 -2.48 5.53 11.19
CA GLU A 313 -2.91 4.28 11.82
C GLU A 313 -2.34 3.05 11.10
N TYR A 314 -2.36 3.05 9.76
CA TYR A 314 -1.89 1.92 8.95
C TYR A 314 -0.39 1.68 9.08
N PHE A 315 0.43 2.75 9.06
CA PHE A 315 1.89 2.64 9.07
C PHE A 315 2.50 2.58 10.48
N TYR A 316 1.71 2.22 11.48
CA TYR A 316 2.18 2.06 12.86
C TYR A 316 2.92 0.74 13.05
N ILE A 317 4.15 0.80 13.59
CA ILE A 317 5.00 -0.35 13.93
C ILE A 317 4.76 -0.69 15.41
N THR A 318 3.85 -1.60 15.66
CA THR A 318 3.34 -1.88 17.03
C THR A 318 4.46 -2.22 18.02
N HIS A 319 5.39 -3.12 17.64
CA HIS A 319 6.48 -3.55 18.52
C HIS A 319 7.57 -2.49 18.74
N ARG A 320 7.52 -1.35 18.02
CA ARG A 320 8.40 -0.20 18.19
C ARG A 320 7.72 0.99 18.87
N GLY A 321 6.40 1.02 18.91
CA GLY A 321 5.64 2.15 19.44
C GLY A 321 5.79 3.43 18.62
N GLU A 322 6.08 3.33 17.31
CA GLU A 322 6.31 4.45 16.41
C GLU A 322 5.75 4.18 15.01
N ARG A 323 5.55 5.21 14.22
CA ARG A 323 5.15 5.08 12.81
C ARG A 323 6.37 4.94 11.92
N ARG A 324 6.16 4.32 10.74
CA ARG A 324 7.20 4.15 9.73
C ARG A 324 7.72 5.50 9.19
N GLY A 325 6.81 6.47 9.02
CA GLY A 325 7.07 7.79 8.47
C GLY A 325 6.16 8.87 9.06
N ILE A 326 6.16 10.03 8.45
CA ILE A 326 5.38 11.20 8.88
C ILE A 326 3.96 11.25 8.27
N GLY A 327 3.54 10.15 7.65
CA GLY A 327 2.22 10.02 7.03
C GLY A 327 2.18 10.52 5.60
N GLY A 328 1.00 10.88 5.19
CA GLY A 328 0.56 11.25 3.87
C GLY A 328 -0.92 10.93 3.74
N ILE A 329 -1.33 10.23 2.70
CA ILE A 329 -2.69 9.71 2.53
C ILE A 329 -2.68 8.18 2.37
N PHE A 330 -3.69 7.52 2.93
CA PHE A 330 -3.93 6.10 2.73
C PHE A 330 -5.44 5.83 2.73
N PHE A 331 -5.91 5.04 1.76
CA PHE A 331 -7.29 4.59 1.65
C PHE A 331 -7.36 3.18 1.07
N ASP A 332 -8.39 2.45 1.45
CA ASP A 332 -8.68 1.10 0.96
C ASP A 332 -10.20 0.90 0.86
N ASP A 333 -10.62 -0.12 0.10
CA ASP A 333 -12.04 -0.43 -0.10
C ASP A 333 -12.93 0.79 -0.48
N LEU A 334 -12.37 1.77 -1.22
CA LEU A 334 -13.09 2.97 -1.63
C LEU A 334 -13.97 2.65 -2.83
N ASP A 335 -15.29 2.54 -2.60
CA ASP A 335 -16.31 2.14 -3.57
C ASP A 335 -17.47 3.15 -3.71
N SER A 336 -17.31 4.33 -3.16
CA SER A 336 -18.29 5.43 -3.19
C SER A 336 -17.60 6.80 -3.28
N PRO A 337 -18.26 7.85 -3.83
CA PRO A 337 -19.68 7.89 -4.22
C PRO A 337 -20.00 7.20 -5.54
N SER A 338 -19.14 7.26 -6.55
CA SER A 338 -19.27 6.56 -7.84
C SER A 338 -17.92 6.10 -8.34
N LYS A 339 -17.89 5.10 -9.24
CA LYS A 339 -16.65 4.57 -9.83
C LYS A 339 -15.88 5.68 -10.55
N GLU A 340 -16.57 6.57 -11.24
CA GLU A 340 -15.97 7.66 -11.99
C GLU A 340 -15.34 8.72 -11.06
N GLU A 341 -16.06 9.15 -10.03
CA GLU A 341 -15.56 10.15 -9.08
C GLU A 341 -14.34 9.63 -8.31
N VAL A 342 -14.38 8.35 -7.90
CA VAL A 342 -13.22 7.73 -7.23
C VAL A 342 -12.04 7.60 -8.19
N PHE A 343 -12.27 7.25 -9.45
CA PHE A 343 -11.20 7.18 -10.45
C PHE A 343 -10.55 8.56 -10.68
N GLN A 344 -11.34 9.62 -10.80
CA GLN A 344 -10.84 11.00 -10.95
C GLN A 344 -10.02 11.42 -9.73
N PHE A 345 -10.48 11.09 -8.52
CA PHE A 345 -9.71 11.30 -7.29
C PHE A 345 -8.36 10.56 -7.34
N VAL A 346 -8.34 9.28 -7.72
CA VAL A 346 -7.11 8.49 -7.86
C VAL A 346 -6.17 9.09 -8.90
N GLN A 347 -6.70 9.62 -10.03
CA GLN A 347 -5.89 10.33 -11.02
C GLN A 347 -5.23 11.59 -10.44
N SER A 348 -5.97 12.40 -9.66
CA SER A 348 -5.42 13.60 -9.02
C SER A 348 -4.31 13.25 -8.04
N CYS A 349 -4.50 12.19 -7.23
CA CYS A 349 -3.47 11.71 -6.32
C CYS A 349 -2.22 11.17 -7.07
N ALA A 350 -2.41 10.43 -8.16
CA ALA A 350 -1.30 9.94 -8.97
C ALA A 350 -0.49 11.08 -9.60
N LYS A 351 -1.14 12.12 -10.11
CA LYS A 351 -0.50 13.33 -10.65
C LYS A 351 0.26 14.12 -9.59
N ALA A 352 -0.11 14.01 -8.31
CA ALA A 352 0.56 14.70 -7.22
C ALA A 352 1.92 14.08 -6.82
N ILE A 353 2.25 12.84 -7.25
CA ILE A 353 3.46 12.12 -6.84
C ILE A 353 4.74 12.89 -7.20
N VAL A 354 4.89 13.28 -8.46
CA VAL A 354 6.09 13.99 -8.93
C VAL A 354 6.20 15.38 -8.28
N PRO A 355 5.14 16.22 -8.25
CA PRO A 355 5.17 17.51 -7.59
C PRO A 355 5.45 17.46 -6.08
N CYS A 356 4.96 16.47 -5.35
CA CYS A 356 5.19 16.40 -3.90
C CYS A 356 6.60 15.93 -3.54
N TYR A 357 7.32 15.22 -4.42
CA TYR A 357 8.58 14.57 -4.07
C TYR A 357 9.81 15.18 -4.75
N ILE A 358 9.78 15.42 -6.07
CA ILE A 358 10.95 15.87 -6.83
C ILE A 358 11.53 17.20 -6.33
N PRO A 359 10.74 18.20 -5.90
CA PRO A 359 11.29 19.42 -5.30
C PRO A 359 12.12 19.14 -4.04
N ILE A 360 11.69 18.22 -3.18
CA ILE A 360 12.42 17.81 -1.97
C ILE A 360 13.74 17.13 -2.35
N VAL A 361 13.72 16.23 -3.34
CA VAL A 361 14.94 15.57 -3.85
C VAL A 361 15.95 16.60 -4.35
N LYS A 362 15.51 17.55 -5.19
CA LYS A 362 16.38 18.61 -5.73
C LYS A 362 16.97 19.51 -4.65
N LYS A 363 16.16 19.85 -3.62
CA LYS A 363 16.58 20.68 -2.48
C LYS A 363 17.75 20.06 -1.72
N HIS A 364 17.70 18.75 -1.48
CA HIS A 364 18.65 18.04 -0.63
C HIS A 364 19.70 17.20 -1.36
N SER A 365 19.66 17.16 -2.70
CA SER A 365 20.57 16.30 -3.50
C SER A 365 22.07 16.62 -3.28
N GLN A 366 22.40 17.87 -2.94
CA GLN A 366 23.77 18.33 -2.72
C GLN A 366 24.13 18.52 -1.23
N ASP A 367 23.22 18.21 -0.32
CA ASP A 367 23.48 18.34 1.11
C ASP A 367 24.57 17.36 1.57
N LYS A 368 25.56 17.89 2.28
CA LYS A 368 26.65 17.08 2.81
C LYS A 368 26.18 16.35 4.05
N PHE A 369 26.56 15.10 4.18
CA PHE A 369 26.26 14.28 5.36
C PHE A 369 27.49 13.53 5.86
N SER A 370 27.51 13.25 7.15
CA SER A 370 28.56 12.52 7.84
C SER A 370 28.28 11.00 7.85
N PRO A 371 29.28 10.16 8.18
CA PRO A 371 29.06 8.74 8.44
C PRO A 371 28.05 8.47 9.55
N LYS A 372 27.92 9.35 10.56
CA LYS A 372 26.93 9.23 11.64
C LYS A 372 25.51 9.34 11.10
N GLU A 373 25.25 10.32 10.25
CA GLU A 373 23.94 10.53 9.62
C GLU A 373 23.58 9.36 8.67
N LYS A 374 24.57 8.83 7.95
CA LYS A 374 24.38 7.64 7.13
C LYS A 374 24.06 6.41 7.98
N LEU A 375 24.73 6.23 9.12
CA LEU A 375 24.45 5.16 10.07
C LEU A 375 23.00 5.24 10.57
N TRP A 376 22.56 6.43 10.95
CA TRP A 376 21.18 6.64 11.39
C TRP A 376 20.18 6.29 10.29
N GLN A 377 20.42 6.70 9.05
CA GLN A 377 19.58 6.28 7.91
C GLN A 377 19.48 4.77 7.82
N GLN A 378 20.58 4.02 7.98
CA GLN A 378 20.57 2.56 7.93
C GLN A 378 19.72 1.95 9.05
N ILE A 379 19.76 2.51 10.24
CA ILE A 379 18.93 2.07 11.38
C ILE A 379 17.46 2.35 11.10
N ARG A 380 17.11 3.53 10.56
CA ARG A 380 15.73 3.86 10.16
C ARG A 380 15.21 2.97 9.06
N ARG A 381 16.06 2.58 8.11
CA ARG A 381 15.73 1.58 7.08
C ARG A 381 15.43 0.20 7.66
N GLY A 382 16.10 -0.18 8.76
CA GLY A 382 15.73 -1.38 9.51
C GLY A 382 14.26 -1.35 9.95
N ARG A 383 13.77 -0.20 10.46
CA ARG A 383 12.35 -0.03 10.83
C ARG A 383 11.41 -0.11 9.62
N TYR A 384 11.82 0.46 8.51
CA TYR A 384 11.10 0.36 7.23
C TYR A 384 10.92 -1.09 6.79
N VAL A 385 12.01 -1.88 6.83
CA VAL A 385 11.99 -3.31 6.50
C VAL A 385 11.10 -4.09 7.45
N GLU A 386 11.18 -3.81 8.78
CA GLU A 386 10.30 -4.44 9.77
C GLU A 386 8.81 -4.21 9.43
N PHE A 387 8.43 -2.99 9.09
CA PHE A 387 7.05 -2.71 8.70
C PHE A 387 6.64 -3.51 7.47
N ASN A 388 7.43 -3.45 6.40
CA ASN A 388 7.08 -4.10 5.14
C ASN A 388 6.95 -5.62 5.27
N LEU A 389 7.85 -6.28 6.00
CA LEU A 389 7.82 -7.74 6.13
C LEU A 389 6.83 -8.24 7.19
N VAL A 390 6.60 -7.46 8.25
CA VAL A 390 5.79 -7.93 9.40
C VAL A 390 4.35 -7.41 9.35
N TYR A 391 4.13 -6.19 8.89
CA TYR A 391 2.83 -5.54 8.99
C TYR A 391 2.14 -5.26 7.66
N ASP A 392 2.91 -4.96 6.59
CA ASP A 392 2.31 -4.58 5.32
C ASP A 392 1.45 -5.71 4.73
N ARG A 393 0.16 -5.41 4.55
CA ARG A 393 -0.82 -6.39 4.06
C ARG A 393 -0.51 -6.84 2.63
N GLY A 394 -0.06 -5.90 1.79
CA GLY A 394 0.26 -6.17 0.39
C GLY A 394 1.46 -7.10 0.24
N THR A 395 2.55 -6.82 0.95
CA THR A 395 3.75 -7.65 0.99
C THR A 395 3.44 -9.06 1.50
N LYS A 396 2.74 -9.18 2.64
CA LYS A 396 2.36 -10.47 3.22
C LYS A 396 1.48 -11.29 2.27
N PHE A 397 0.46 -10.67 1.69
CA PHE A 397 -0.41 -11.33 0.72
C PHE A 397 0.37 -11.79 -0.52
N GLY A 398 1.23 -10.92 -1.06
CA GLY A 398 2.05 -11.24 -2.22
C GLY A 398 3.00 -12.40 -1.97
N LEU A 399 3.73 -12.38 -0.86
CA LEU A 399 4.68 -13.45 -0.51
C LEU A 399 3.98 -14.78 -0.19
N ALA A 400 2.76 -14.75 0.32
CA ALA A 400 1.95 -15.94 0.60
C ALA A 400 1.22 -16.50 -0.63
N THR A 401 1.11 -15.74 -1.71
CA THR A 401 0.37 -16.15 -2.92
C THR A 401 1.26 -16.98 -3.84
N PRO A 402 0.91 -18.25 -4.13
CA PRO A 402 1.66 -19.09 -5.08
C PRO A 402 1.75 -18.44 -6.46
N GLY A 403 2.91 -18.52 -7.10
CA GLY A 403 3.16 -17.94 -8.42
C GLY A 403 3.30 -16.41 -8.45
N SER A 404 3.33 -15.75 -7.29
CA SER A 404 3.64 -14.32 -7.21
C SER A 404 5.09 -14.04 -7.62
N ARG A 405 5.31 -12.91 -8.26
CA ARG A 405 6.66 -12.46 -8.61
C ARG A 405 7.35 -11.82 -7.40
N ILE A 406 8.16 -12.62 -6.72
CA ILE A 406 8.83 -12.22 -5.47
C ILE A 406 9.68 -10.97 -5.66
N GLU A 407 10.44 -10.87 -6.76
CA GLU A 407 11.30 -9.72 -7.06
C GLU A 407 10.53 -8.40 -7.18
N SER A 408 9.32 -8.44 -7.77
CA SER A 408 8.43 -7.27 -7.87
C SER A 408 7.83 -6.85 -6.54
N ILE A 409 7.79 -7.74 -5.54
CA ILE A 409 7.36 -7.46 -4.18
C ILE A 409 8.54 -6.90 -3.36
N LEU A 410 9.68 -7.62 -3.37
CA LEU A 410 10.85 -7.26 -2.57
C LEU A 410 11.66 -6.10 -3.14
N MET A 411 11.33 -5.61 -4.34
CA MET A 411 11.90 -4.36 -4.85
C MET A 411 11.63 -3.17 -3.90
N SER A 412 10.60 -3.25 -3.07
CA SER A 412 10.23 -2.24 -2.08
C SER A 412 11.23 -2.09 -0.94
N LEU A 413 12.12 -3.08 -0.75
CA LEU A 413 13.13 -3.03 0.30
C LEU A 413 14.37 -2.25 -0.17
N PRO A 414 15.06 -1.53 0.74
CA PRO A 414 16.34 -0.88 0.44
C PRO A 414 17.43 -1.94 0.13
N LEU A 415 18.52 -1.52 -0.52
CA LEU A 415 19.69 -2.38 -0.70
C LEU A 415 20.42 -2.65 0.63
N THR A 416 20.41 -1.66 1.52
CA THR A 416 21.12 -1.73 2.80
C THR A 416 20.24 -1.26 3.95
N ALA A 417 20.34 -1.97 5.08
CA ALA A 417 19.68 -1.63 6.34
C ALA A 417 20.54 -2.12 7.51
N ARG A 418 20.27 -1.61 8.72
CA ARG A 418 21.03 -1.98 9.89
C ARG A 418 20.13 -2.13 11.12
N TRP A 419 20.43 -3.15 11.94
CA TRP A 419 19.84 -3.36 13.25
C TRP A 419 20.97 -3.32 14.29
N GLU A 420 20.88 -2.37 15.22
CA GLU A 420 21.77 -2.30 16.36
C GLU A 420 21.02 -2.66 17.65
N TYR A 421 21.67 -3.45 18.48
CA TYR A 421 21.09 -3.89 19.74
C TYR A 421 20.96 -2.71 20.71
N MET A 422 19.73 -2.48 21.21
CA MET A 422 19.40 -1.43 22.18
C MET A 422 19.86 0.00 21.80
N HIS A 423 19.95 0.30 20.48
CA HIS A 423 20.30 1.64 20.02
C HIS A 423 19.23 2.66 20.40
N LEU A 424 19.64 3.69 21.11
CA LEU A 424 18.85 4.87 21.44
C LEU A 424 19.64 6.12 20.99
N PRO A 425 19.01 7.04 20.26
CA PRO A 425 19.68 8.30 19.93
C PRO A 425 19.88 9.15 21.18
N PRO A 426 20.91 10.04 21.20
CA PRO A 426 21.11 11.00 22.29
C PRO A 426 19.88 11.89 22.47
N GLU A 427 19.57 12.23 23.71
CA GLU A 427 18.54 13.22 24.03
C GLU A 427 18.85 14.57 23.35
N ASN A 428 17.79 15.26 22.92
CA ASN A 428 17.89 16.57 22.24
C ASN A 428 18.70 16.54 20.91
N SER A 429 18.91 15.35 20.32
CA SER A 429 19.50 15.23 18.99
C SER A 429 18.42 15.30 17.90
N LYS A 430 18.83 15.60 16.66
CA LYS A 430 17.94 15.54 15.47
C LYS A 430 17.34 14.14 15.27
N GLU A 431 18.07 13.10 15.68
CA GLU A 431 17.61 11.72 15.66
C GLU A 431 16.48 11.48 16.70
N ALA A 432 16.55 12.13 17.88
CA ALA A 432 15.48 12.07 18.88
C ALA A 432 14.26 12.89 18.44
N GLU A 433 14.47 14.04 17.80
CA GLU A 433 13.40 14.90 17.28
C GLU A 433 12.49 14.19 16.29
N ILE A 434 13.05 13.48 15.29
CA ILE A 434 12.23 12.71 14.34
C ILE A 434 11.48 11.59 15.04
N LEU A 435 12.07 10.91 16.04
CA LEU A 435 11.38 9.85 16.77
C LEU A 435 10.14 10.38 17.52
N GLU A 436 10.22 11.59 18.05
CA GLU A 436 9.08 12.22 18.72
C GLU A 436 7.91 12.42 17.78
N VAL A 437 8.17 12.91 16.55
CA VAL A 437 7.14 13.06 15.51
C VAL A 437 6.58 11.71 15.05
N LEU A 438 7.42 10.67 14.95
CA LEU A 438 6.97 9.34 14.58
C LEU A 438 6.10 8.66 15.65
N ARG A 439 6.27 9.03 16.91
CA ARG A 439 5.42 8.59 18.04
C ARG A 439 4.13 9.41 18.11
N HIS A 440 4.24 10.72 17.90
CA HIS A 440 3.16 11.69 18.03
C HIS A 440 2.97 12.45 16.70
N PRO A 441 2.17 11.91 15.76
CA PRO A 441 1.97 12.52 14.46
C PRO A 441 1.46 13.95 14.54
N LYS A 442 2.01 14.80 13.66
CA LYS A 442 1.59 16.20 13.52
C LYS A 442 0.67 16.36 12.30
N ASP A 443 -0.19 17.38 12.35
CA ASP A 443 -0.91 17.87 11.18
C ASP A 443 -0.05 18.91 10.46
N TRP A 444 0.42 18.55 9.26
CA TRP A 444 1.34 19.35 8.46
C TRP A 444 0.66 20.32 7.49
N ALA A 445 -0.59 20.04 7.11
CA ALA A 445 -1.38 20.85 6.18
C ALA A 445 -2.73 21.19 6.82
N GLN A 446 -2.80 22.33 7.47
CA GLN A 446 -4.01 22.89 8.04
C GLN A 446 -4.80 23.66 6.97
#